data_8d1ff014eb8c9eff31cf07698c9b0430
#
_entry.id   8d1ff014eb8c9eff31cf07698c9b0430
#
_cell.length_a   1.000
_cell.length_b   1.000
_cell.length_c   1.000
_cell.angle_alpha   90.00
_cell.angle_beta   90.00
_cell.angle_gamma   90.00
#
_symmetry.space_group_name_H-M   'P 1'
#
loop_
_entity.id
_entity.type
_entity.pdbx_description
1 polymer ?
#
loop_
_entity_poly.entity_id
_entity_poly.type
_entity_poly.pdbx_seq_one_letter_code
_entity_poly.pdbx_strand_id
1 'polypeptide(L)'
;MSKIGASILRGFEEAIAFAEGTADMSLYRVHIPAEIDVKRIRGRLGLTQQQFASRFGFNITTLRHWEQGRRVPDGTARAYLRVIDREPQAVQKALRVA
;
A
#
# COMPACT_ATOMS: atom_id res chain seq x y z
N MET A 1 8.58 5.25 -9.11
CA MET A 1 8.35 5.62 -7.70
C MET A 1 9.53 6.41 -7.18
N SER A 2 9.30 7.38 -6.32
CA SER A 2 10.38 8.17 -5.75
C SER A 2 11.27 7.32 -4.83
N LYS A 3 12.48 7.83 -4.55
CA LYS A 3 13.41 7.18 -3.62
C LYS A 3 12.77 6.97 -2.23
N ILE A 4 11.98 7.94 -1.78
CA ILE A 4 11.28 7.86 -0.49
C ILE A 4 10.21 6.77 -0.54
N GLY A 5 9.44 6.69 -1.62
CA GLY A 5 8.44 5.65 -1.80
C GLY A 5 9.04 4.27 -1.84
N ALA A 6 10.17 4.10 -2.53
CA ALA A 6 10.89 2.83 -2.56
C ALA A 6 11.38 2.44 -1.16
N SER A 7 11.83 3.42 -0.35
CA SER A 7 12.28 3.17 1.02
C SER A 7 11.14 2.71 1.92
N ILE A 8 9.94 3.28 1.77
CA ILE A 8 8.76 2.84 2.54
C ILE A 8 8.39 1.41 2.20
N LEU A 9 8.32 1.08 0.92
CA LEU A 9 7.98 -0.27 0.48
C LEU A 9 9.02 -1.28 0.95
N ARG A 10 10.30 -0.93 0.87
CA ARG A 10 11.38 -1.79 1.34
C ARG A 10 11.27 -2.01 2.85
N GLY A 11 11.06 -0.96 3.63
CA GLY A 11 10.89 -1.07 5.06
C GLY A 11 9.70 -1.94 5.43
N PHE A 12 8.62 -1.85 4.66
CA PHE A 12 7.44 -2.67 4.86
C PHE A 12 7.74 -4.14 4.58
N GLU A 13 8.43 -4.43 3.48
CA GLU A 13 8.84 -5.79 3.11
C GLU A 13 9.81 -6.36 4.15
N GLU A 14 10.75 -5.57 4.63
CA GLU A 14 11.69 -5.98 5.68
C GLU A 14 10.97 -6.30 6.98
N ALA A 15 9.96 -5.51 7.34
CA ALA A 15 9.18 -5.77 8.54
C ALA A 15 8.40 -7.09 8.44
N ILE A 16 7.84 -7.38 7.27
CA ILE A 16 7.17 -8.64 7.02
C ILE A 16 8.16 -9.80 7.10
N ALA A 17 9.31 -9.67 6.44
CA ALA A 17 10.36 -10.68 6.43
C ALA A 17 10.90 -10.94 7.85
N PHE A 18 11.08 -9.89 8.63
CA PHE A 18 11.51 -9.99 10.03
C PHE A 18 10.50 -10.79 10.84
N ALA A 19 9.21 -10.45 10.71
CA ALA A 19 8.15 -11.13 11.45
C ALA A 19 8.08 -12.62 11.06
N GLU A 20 8.26 -12.93 9.79
CA GLU A 20 8.25 -14.31 9.30
C GLU A 20 9.49 -15.09 9.74
N GLY A 21 10.63 -14.40 9.87
CA GLY A 21 11.91 -15.02 10.24
C GLY A 21 12.13 -15.20 11.73
N THR A 22 11.27 -14.64 12.59
CA THR A 22 11.44 -14.77 14.03
C THR A 22 10.89 -16.09 14.55
N ALA A 23 11.49 -16.62 15.59
CA ALA A 23 11.04 -17.86 16.21
C ALA A 23 9.65 -17.72 16.87
N ASP A 24 9.33 -16.51 17.31
CA ASP A 24 8.03 -16.22 17.96
C ASP A 24 7.16 -15.37 17.06
N MET A 25 6.59 -16.01 16.07
CA MET A 25 5.69 -15.38 15.09
C MET A 25 4.43 -14.81 15.73
N SER A 26 4.01 -15.33 16.89
CA SER A 26 2.78 -14.89 17.53
C SER A 26 2.83 -13.46 18.02
N LEU A 27 4.02 -12.96 18.37
CA LEU A 27 4.21 -11.59 18.86
C LEU A 27 4.33 -10.56 17.73
N TYR A 28 4.78 -11.01 16.54
CA TYR A 28 5.12 -10.11 15.44
C TYR A 28 4.33 -10.41 14.18
N ARG A 29 3.19 -11.06 14.34
CA ARG A 29 2.39 -11.48 13.19
C ARG A 29 1.82 -10.28 12.46
N VAL A 30 2.20 -10.16 11.19
CA VAL A 30 1.65 -9.16 10.27
C VAL A 30 0.42 -9.73 9.59
N HIS A 31 -0.69 -9.03 9.69
CA HIS A 31 -1.91 -9.43 9.00
C HIS A 31 -2.02 -8.67 7.68
N ILE A 32 -1.93 -9.39 6.58
CA ILE A 32 -2.19 -8.85 5.25
C ILE A 32 -3.59 -9.27 4.84
N PRO A 33 -4.51 -8.32 4.58
CA PRO A 33 -5.87 -8.68 4.20
C PRO A 33 -5.90 -9.57 2.95
N ALA A 34 -6.77 -10.58 2.93
CA ALA A 34 -6.94 -11.42 1.76
C ALA A 34 -7.56 -10.65 0.60
N GLU A 35 -8.40 -9.67 0.91
CA GLU A 35 -9.06 -8.81 -0.07
C GLU A 35 -8.98 -7.37 0.39
N ILE A 36 -8.96 -6.44 -0.58
CA ILE A 36 -8.95 -5.03 -0.28
C ILE A 36 -9.76 -4.28 -1.35
N ASP A 37 -10.59 -3.35 -0.92
CA ASP A 37 -11.41 -2.55 -1.82
C ASP A 37 -10.71 -1.22 -2.12
N VAL A 38 -9.98 -1.21 -3.23
CA VAL A 38 -9.18 -0.06 -3.65
C VAL A 38 -10.05 1.16 -3.92
N LYS A 39 -11.19 0.95 -4.59
CA LYS A 39 -12.10 2.04 -4.92
C LYS A 39 -12.66 2.71 -3.66
N ARG A 40 -13.00 1.91 -2.64
CA ARG A 40 -13.48 2.42 -1.37
C ARG A 40 -12.43 3.26 -0.66
N ILE A 41 -11.19 2.78 -0.64
CA ILE A 41 -10.08 3.51 -0.01
C ILE A 41 -9.89 4.86 -0.70
N ARG A 42 -9.84 4.85 -2.02
CA ARG A 42 -9.71 6.07 -2.80
C ARG A 42 -10.86 7.03 -2.56
N GLY A 43 -12.09 6.51 -2.54
CA GLY A 43 -13.29 7.29 -2.31
C GLY A 43 -13.32 7.97 -0.95
N ARG A 44 -12.85 7.26 0.09
CA ARG A 44 -12.76 7.83 1.44
C ARG A 44 -11.80 9.02 1.49
N LEU A 45 -10.76 8.99 0.68
CA LEU A 45 -9.79 10.07 0.63
C LEU A 45 -10.23 11.22 -0.29
N GLY A 46 -11.33 11.06 -1.00
CA GLY A 46 -11.85 12.08 -1.90
C GLY A 46 -10.98 12.34 -3.11
N LEU A 47 -10.21 11.34 -3.55
CA LEU A 47 -9.26 11.49 -4.65
C LEU A 47 -9.78 10.86 -5.93
N THR A 48 -9.43 11.47 -7.07
CA THR A 48 -9.64 10.83 -8.37
C THR A 48 -8.63 9.68 -8.54
N GLN A 49 -8.86 8.82 -9.52
CA GLN A 49 -7.92 7.75 -9.83
C GLN A 49 -6.53 8.31 -10.12
N GLN A 50 -6.47 9.38 -10.91
CA GLN A 50 -5.19 10.00 -11.26
C GLN A 50 -4.49 10.59 -10.04
N GLN A 51 -5.23 11.28 -9.17
CA GLN A 51 -4.68 11.85 -7.95
C GLN A 51 -4.16 10.75 -7.01
N PHE A 52 -4.93 9.70 -6.83
CA PHE A 52 -4.55 8.59 -5.97
C PHE A 52 -3.28 7.90 -6.50
N ALA A 53 -3.25 7.60 -7.79
CA ALA A 53 -2.08 6.98 -8.40
C ALA A 53 -0.84 7.87 -8.26
N SER A 54 -0.99 9.16 -8.51
CA SER A 54 0.11 10.11 -8.42
C SER A 54 0.65 10.27 -7.00
N ARG A 55 -0.25 10.39 -6.03
CA ARG A 55 0.15 10.64 -4.63
C ARG A 55 0.79 9.44 -3.96
N PHE A 56 0.37 8.23 -4.33
CA PHE A 56 0.84 7.01 -3.68
C PHE A 56 1.75 6.16 -4.54
N GLY A 57 2.08 6.62 -5.75
CA GLY A 57 3.08 5.97 -6.58
C GLY A 57 2.56 4.76 -7.36
N PHE A 58 1.28 4.70 -7.67
CA PHE A 58 0.72 3.61 -8.46
C PHE A 58 0.71 3.95 -9.95
N ASN A 59 0.82 2.92 -10.77
CA ASN A 59 0.52 3.04 -12.19
C ASN A 59 -0.99 3.18 -12.36
N ILE A 60 -1.43 4.19 -13.13
CA ILE A 60 -2.86 4.46 -13.30
C ILE A 60 -3.61 3.31 -13.97
N THR A 61 -2.98 2.63 -14.92
CA THR A 61 -3.59 1.48 -15.59
C THR A 61 -3.78 0.32 -14.61
N THR A 62 -2.79 0.05 -13.78
CA THR A 62 -2.88 -0.97 -12.73
C THR A 62 -4.00 -0.66 -11.76
N LEU A 63 -4.08 0.59 -11.30
CA LEU A 63 -5.14 1.04 -10.39
C LEU A 63 -6.53 0.81 -11.01
N ARG A 64 -6.70 1.19 -12.26
CA ARG A 64 -7.97 0.98 -12.98
C ARG A 64 -8.34 -0.49 -13.08
N HIS A 65 -7.35 -1.35 -13.35
CA HIS A 65 -7.58 -2.79 -13.42
C HIS A 65 -8.03 -3.36 -12.07
N TRP A 66 -7.44 -2.89 -10.99
CA TRP A 66 -7.87 -3.30 -9.64
C TRP A 66 -9.31 -2.87 -9.36
N GLU A 67 -9.67 -1.63 -9.69
CA GLU A 67 -11.02 -1.12 -9.44
C GLU A 67 -12.07 -1.78 -10.33
N GLN A 68 -11.68 -2.23 -11.52
CA GLN A 68 -12.56 -2.92 -12.47
C GLN A 68 -12.62 -4.43 -12.23
N GLY A 69 -11.83 -4.95 -11.31
CA GLY A 69 -11.79 -6.39 -11.03
C GLY A 69 -11.04 -7.21 -12.07
N ARG A 70 -10.28 -6.57 -12.95
CA ARG A 70 -9.49 -7.27 -13.99
C ARG A 70 -8.22 -7.88 -13.40
N ARG A 71 -7.69 -7.30 -12.34
CA ARG A 71 -6.52 -7.77 -11.62
C ARG A 71 -6.76 -7.60 -10.14
N VAL A 72 -6.12 -8.44 -9.36
CA VAL A 72 -6.16 -8.38 -7.90
C VAL A 72 -4.78 -7.92 -7.42
N PRO A 73 -4.72 -6.96 -6.50
CA PRO A 73 -3.42 -6.57 -5.92
C PRO A 73 -2.75 -7.76 -5.25
N ASP A 74 -1.44 -7.90 -5.45
CA ASP A 74 -0.67 -8.94 -4.75
C ASP A 74 -0.53 -8.62 -3.26
N GLY A 75 0.14 -9.50 -2.51
CA GLY A 75 0.26 -9.34 -1.06
C GLY A 75 0.92 -8.05 -0.63
N THR A 76 2.02 -7.67 -1.30
CA THR A 76 2.73 -6.41 -0.99
C THR A 76 1.85 -5.21 -1.31
N ALA A 77 1.16 -5.22 -2.43
CA ALA A 77 0.26 -4.14 -2.81
C ALA A 77 -0.91 -4.03 -1.82
N ARG A 78 -1.49 -5.15 -1.38
CA ARG A 78 -2.55 -5.13 -0.38
C ARG A 78 -2.06 -4.56 0.95
N ALA A 79 -0.87 -4.93 1.37
CA ALA A 79 -0.27 -4.41 2.59
C ALA A 79 -0.08 -2.90 2.50
N TYR A 80 0.45 -2.40 1.38
CA TYR A 80 0.63 -0.97 1.15
C TYR A 80 -0.70 -0.23 1.13
N LEU A 81 -1.71 -0.77 0.45
CA LEU A 81 -3.05 -0.19 0.41
C LEU A 81 -3.67 -0.13 1.81
N ARG A 82 -3.41 -1.13 2.65
CA ARG A 82 -3.87 -1.12 4.04
C ARG A 82 -3.22 0.02 4.83
N VAL A 83 -1.92 0.26 4.62
CA VAL A 83 -1.21 1.37 5.27
C VAL A 83 -1.78 2.70 4.81
N ILE A 84 -2.05 2.84 3.51
CA ILE A 84 -2.69 4.04 2.96
C ILE A 84 -4.06 4.27 3.60
N ASP A 85 -4.85 3.21 3.74
CA ASP A 85 -6.19 3.31 4.33
C ASP A 85 -6.13 3.78 5.79
N ARG A 86 -5.15 3.28 6.56
CA ARG A 86 -5.00 3.58 7.98
C ARG A 86 -4.27 4.89 8.25
N GLU A 87 -3.23 5.17 7.48
CA GLU A 87 -2.30 6.27 7.72
C GLU A 87 -1.99 7.03 6.43
N PRO A 88 -3.02 7.58 5.75
CA PRO A 88 -2.80 8.19 4.43
C PRO A 88 -1.88 9.40 4.49
N GLN A 89 -1.98 10.19 5.55
CA GLN A 89 -1.17 11.39 5.67
C GLN A 89 0.30 11.07 5.95
N ALA A 90 0.55 10.05 6.76
CA ALA A 90 1.91 9.60 7.04
C ALA A 90 2.59 9.11 5.77
N VAL A 91 1.87 8.35 4.94
CA VAL A 91 2.40 7.87 3.67
C VAL A 91 2.69 9.04 2.72
N GLN A 92 1.76 9.97 2.58
CA GLN A 92 1.96 11.14 1.71
C GLN A 92 3.13 11.98 2.18
N LYS A 93 3.26 12.19 3.49
CA LYS A 93 4.38 12.93 4.06
C LYS A 93 5.70 12.24 3.74
N ALA A 94 5.75 10.92 3.90
CA ALA A 94 6.96 10.14 3.65
C ALA A 94 7.35 10.12 2.17
N LEU A 95 6.38 10.14 1.27
CA LEU A 95 6.62 10.13 -0.17
C LEU A 95 6.91 11.53 -0.73
N ARG A 96 6.67 12.56 0.04
CA ARG A 96 6.85 13.93 -0.44
C ARG A 96 8.32 14.22 -0.68
N VAL A 97 8.60 14.74 -1.86
CA VAL A 97 9.94 15.20 -2.20
C VAL A 97 10.12 16.58 -1.59
N ALA A 98 11.07 16.70 -0.70
CA ALA A 98 11.33 17.95 0.00
C ALA A 98 11.98 18.98 -0.93
#